data_e65b950b2d6f1c75dd53e5419bb40fa5
#
_entry.id   e65b950b2d6f1c75dd53e5419bb40fa5
#
_cell.length_a   1.000
_cell.length_b   1.000
_cell.length_c   1.000
_cell.angle_alpha   90.00
_cell.angle_beta   90.00
_cell.angle_gamma   90.00
#
_symmetry.space_group_name_H-M   'P 1'
#
loop_
_entity.id
_entity.type
_entity.pdbx_description
1 polymer ?
#
loop_
_entity_poly.entity_id
_entity_poly.type
_entity_poly.pdbx_seq_one_letter_code
_entity_poly.pdbx_strand_id
1 'polypeptide(L)'
;MAIILVVDDELGIRGLLSEILTDEGHTVELAENAAQARAVRERMRPDLVLLDIWMPDVDGISLLKEWGATALLTMPVIMMSGHGTIDTAVEATKHGAMAFLEKPITLQKLLRAVEQALAKPSQRIAAAVAGHRADMPNYAEASSPGASVGL
;
A
#
# COMPACT_ATOMS: atom_id res chain seq x y z
N MET A 1 7.91 7.62 -14.17
CA MET A 1 8.61 7.99 -12.94
C MET A 1 7.59 8.40 -11.88
N ALA A 2 7.77 7.91 -10.67
CA ALA A 2 6.82 8.16 -9.59
C ALA A 2 7.55 8.53 -8.31
N ILE A 3 6.82 9.13 -7.37
CA ILE A 3 7.35 9.43 -6.04
C ILE A 3 6.86 8.33 -5.12
N ILE A 4 7.79 7.58 -4.53
CA ILE A 4 7.48 6.43 -3.68
C ILE A 4 7.98 6.69 -2.27
N LEU A 5 7.07 6.61 -1.29
CA LEU A 5 7.44 6.72 0.12
C LEU A 5 7.71 5.31 0.66
N VAL A 6 8.90 5.11 1.21
CA VAL A 6 9.28 3.85 1.84
C VAL A 6 9.33 4.07 3.35
N VAL A 7 8.49 3.33 4.08
CA VAL A 7 8.37 3.42 5.53
C VAL A 7 8.82 2.10 6.13
N ASP A 8 9.98 2.08 6.76
CA ASP A 8 10.54 0.88 7.38
C ASP A 8 11.56 1.31 8.43
N ASP A 9 11.52 0.69 9.61
CA ASP A 9 12.43 1.06 10.69
C ASP A 9 13.83 0.46 10.52
N GLU A 10 14.01 -0.49 9.60
CA GLU A 10 15.31 -1.11 9.36
C GLU A 10 16.09 -0.33 8.30
N LEU A 11 17.22 0.22 8.71
CA LEU A 11 18.07 1.03 7.84
C LEU A 11 18.49 0.26 6.57
N GLY A 12 18.87 -1.01 6.73
CA GLY A 12 19.30 -1.82 5.59
C GLY A 12 18.21 -2.02 4.56
N ILE A 13 16.99 -2.25 5.02
CA ILE A 13 15.83 -2.42 4.13
C ILE A 13 15.52 -1.10 3.42
N ARG A 14 15.48 0.02 4.16
CA ARG A 14 15.23 1.33 3.54
C ARG A 14 16.25 1.63 2.46
N GLY A 15 17.53 1.40 2.77
CA GLY A 15 18.60 1.66 1.80
C GLY A 15 18.50 0.79 0.56
N LEU A 16 18.21 -0.49 0.75
CA LEU A 16 18.08 -1.42 -0.37
C LEU A 16 16.90 -1.05 -1.26
N LEU A 17 15.74 -0.79 -0.67
CA LEU A 17 14.56 -0.42 -1.44
C LEU A 17 14.76 0.91 -2.16
N SER A 18 15.40 1.87 -1.50
CA SER A 18 15.72 3.15 -2.10
C SER A 18 16.60 2.99 -3.33
N GLU A 19 17.63 2.15 -3.22
CA GLU A 19 18.55 1.92 -4.33
C GLU A 19 17.83 1.26 -5.51
N ILE A 20 17.05 0.23 -5.24
CA ILE A 20 16.34 -0.49 -6.29
C ILE A 20 15.36 0.44 -7.01
N LEU A 21 14.56 1.18 -6.25
CA LEU A 21 13.52 2.03 -6.83
C LEU A 21 14.10 3.22 -7.56
N THR A 22 15.20 3.76 -7.05
CA THR A 22 15.91 4.85 -7.73
C THR A 22 16.48 4.36 -9.06
N ASP A 23 17.01 3.14 -9.09
CA ASP A 23 17.53 2.54 -10.32
C ASP A 23 16.42 2.36 -11.36
N GLU A 24 15.18 2.19 -10.91
CA GLU A 24 14.03 2.07 -11.82
C GLU A 24 13.48 3.42 -12.26
N GLY A 25 14.11 4.51 -11.86
CA GLY A 25 13.73 5.83 -12.29
C GLY A 25 12.76 6.56 -11.38
N HIS A 26 12.49 6.03 -10.19
CA HIS A 26 11.57 6.66 -9.25
C HIS A 26 12.29 7.60 -8.30
N THR A 27 11.55 8.57 -7.76
CA THR A 27 12.03 9.42 -6.67
C THR A 27 11.56 8.78 -5.38
N VAL A 28 12.46 8.63 -4.40
CA VAL A 28 12.17 7.92 -3.15
C VAL A 28 12.23 8.88 -1.97
N GLU A 29 11.16 8.86 -1.16
CA GLU A 29 11.14 9.52 0.15
C GLU A 29 11.22 8.43 1.20
N LEU A 30 11.94 8.67 2.28
CA LEU A 30 12.19 7.66 3.31
C LEU A 30 11.60 8.11 4.64
N ALA A 31 11.04 7.15 5.38
CA ALA A 31 10.57 7.37 6.74
C ALA A 31 10.93 6.15 7.57
N GLU A 32 11.42 6.34 8.79
CA GLU A 32 11.83 5.22 9.63
C GLU A 32 10.77 4.88 10.68
N ASN A 33 9.70 5.64 10.75
CA ASN A 33 8.61 5.39 11.69
C ASN A 33 7.34 6.09 11.21
N ALA A 34 6.25 5.88 11.94
CA ALA A 34 4.96 6.45 11.57
C ALA A 34 4.96 7.98 11.65
N ALA A 35 5.65 8.55 12.63
CA ALA A 35 5.71 10.01 12.78
C ALA A 35 6.32 10.65 11.54
N GLN A 36 7.43 10.08 11.05
CA GLN A 36 8.06 10.59 9.84
C GLN A 36 7.19 10.38 8.61
N ALA A 37 6.50 9.23 8.54
CA ALA A 37 5.60 8.94 7.43
C ALA A 37 4.44 9.95 7.40
N ARG A 38 3.88 10.29 8.57
CA ARG A 38 2.83 11.31 8.66
C ARG A 38 3.32 12.66 8.16
N ALA A 39 4.54 13.03 8.56
CA ALA A 39 5.12 14.32 8.17
C ALA A 39 5.27 14.39 6.64
N VAL A 40 5.74 13.33 6.02
CA VAL A 40 5.86 13.28 4.56
C VAL A 40 4.48 13.41 3.91
N ARG A 41 3.49 12.64 4.41
CA ARG A 41 2.16 12.62 3.80
C ARG A 41 1.44 13.96 3.95
N GLU A 42 1.68 14.69 5.03
CA GLU A 42 1.11 16.03 5.22
C GLU A 42 1.69 17.04 4.23
N ARG A 43 2.95 16.84 3.88
CA ARG A 43 3.68 17.74 2.99
C ARG A 43 3.39 17.46 1.51
N MET A 44 3.10 16.19 1.19
CA MET A 44 2.92 15.79 -0.19
C MET A 44 2.11 14.48 -0.28
N ARG A 45 1.58 14.19 -1.48
CA ARG A 45 0.92 12.92 -1.76
C ARG A 45 1.87 12.07 -2.61
N PRO A 46 2.45 10.99 -2.05
CA PRO A 46 3.25 10.10 -2.87
C PRO A 46 2.37 9.33 -3.85
N ASP A 47 2.99 8.82 -4.91
CA ASP A 47 2.27 8.00 -5.89
C ASP A 47 2.08 6.57 -5.40
N LEU A 48 2.90 6.16 -4.44
CA LEU A 48 2.87 4.81 -3.86
C LEU A 48 3.54 4.85 -2.50
N VAL A 49 3.04 4.07 -1.55
CA VAL A 49 3.66 3.89 -0.24
C VAL A 49 3.99 2.42 -0.04
N LEU A 50 5.24 2.15 0.34
CA LEU A 50 5.65 0.83 0.83
C LEU A 50 5.73 0.97 2.35
N LEU A 51 4.88 0.25 3.07
CA LEU A 51 4.66 0.48 4.50
C LEU A 51 4.90 -0.79 5.29
N ASP A 52 5.91 -0.75 6.16
CA ASP A 52 6.19 -1.85 7.09
C ASP A 52 5.11 -1.92 8.16
N ILE A 53 4.76 -3.13 8.58
CA ILE A 53 3.78 -3.31 9.65
C ILE A 53 4.40 -3.06 11.01
N TRP A 54 5.58 -3.61 11.28
CA TRP A 54 6.17 -3.56 12.62
C TRP A 54 7.15 -2.40 12.73
N MET A 55 6.71 -1.34 13.40
CA MET A 55 7.49 -0.13 13.64
C MET A 55 7.46 0.23 15.13
N PRO A 56 8.46 1.00 15.63
CA PRO A 56 8.58 1.21 17.07
C PRO A 56 7.51 2.11 17.68
N ASP A 57 6.93 3.05 16.93
CA ASP A 57 5.96 3.99 17.49
C ASP A 57 4.52 3.52 17.27
N VAL A 58 4.09 3.38 16.02
CA VAL A 58 2.74 2.94 15.66
C VAL A 58 2.90 1.91 14.55
N ASP A 59 2.18 0.80 14.64
CA ASP A 59 2.30 -0.21 13.57
C ASP A 59 1.68 0.28 12.26
N GLY A 60 2.10 -0.35 11.16
CA GLY A 60 1.71 0.11 9.83
C GLY A 60 0.22 -0.02 9.55
N ILE A 61 -0.44 -1.03 10.11
CA ILE A 61 -1.88 -1.19 9.90
C ILE A 61 -2.64 -0.07 10.59
N SER A 62 -2.21 0.32 11.79
CA SER A 62 -2.81 1.45 12.50
C SER A 62 -2.65 2.75 11.73
N LEU A 63 -1.48 2.96 11.13
CA LEU A 63 -1.24 4.15 10.29
C LEU A 63 -2.13 4.11 9.04
N LEU A 64 -2.29 2.94 8.43
CA LEU A 64 -3.16 2.77 7.28
C LEU A 64 -4.61 3.12 7.64
N LYS A 65 -5.09 2.63 8.79
CA LYS A 65 -6.42 2.96 9.29
C LYS A 65 -6.59 4.46 9.52
N GLU A 66 -5.58 5.07 10.10
CA GLU A 66 -5.59 6.51 10.36
C GLU A 66 -5.72 7.31 9.07
N TRP A 67 -4.95 6.95 8.06
CA TRP A 67 -5.02 7.62 6.77
C TRP A 67 -6.38 7.42 6.10
N GLY A 68 -6.97 6.23 6.27
CA GLY A 68 -8.31 5.98 5.77
C GLY A 68 -9.36 6.84 6.46
N ALA A 69 -9.23 6.99 7.78
CA ALA A 69 -10.18 7.77 8.56
C ALA A 69 -10.07 9.28 8.32
N THR A 70 -8.89 9.75 7.93
CA THR A 70 -8.64 11.19 7.73
C THR A 70 -8.65 11.59 6.26
N ALA A 71 -9.09 10.71 5.37
CA ALA A 71 -9.17 10.95 3.92
C ALA A 71 -7.80 11.19 3.26
N LEU A 72 -6.73 10.71 3.89
CA LEU A 72 -5.38 10.83 3.34
C LEU A 72 -4.96 9.59 2.56
N LEU A 73 -5.75 8.51 2.61
CA LEU A 73 -5.45 7.27 1.90
C LEU A 73 -5.99 7.36 0.48
N THR A 74 -5.32 8.14 -0.36
CA THR A 74 -5.73 8.34 -1.75
C THR A 74 -4.76 7.70 -2.74
N MET A 75 -3.64 7.17 -2.24
CA MET A 75 -2.62 6.54 -3.06
C MET A 75 -2.56 5.05 -2.75
N PRO A 76 -2.04 4.25 -3.67
CA PRO A 76 -1.85 2.82 -3.39
C PRO A 76 -0.83 2.60 -2.26
N VAL A 77 -1.11 1.62 -1.40
CA VAL A 77 -0.23 1.24 -0.30
C VAL A 77 0.05 -0.25 -0.40
N ILE A 78 1.32 -0.61 -0.39
CA ILE A 78 1.77 -2.00 -0.34
C ILE A 78 2.36 -2.22 1.05
N MET A 79 1.80 -3.18 1.80
CA MET A 79 2.31 -3.51 3.13
C MET A 79 3.49 -4.47 3.03
N MET A 80 4.40 -4.39 3.98
CA MET A 80 5.57 -5.27 4.08
C MET A 80 5.66 -5.83 5.48
N SER A 81 6.01 -7.11 5.62
CA SER A 81 6.18 -7.70 6.96
C SER A 81 7.10 -8.90 6.92
N GLY A 82 7.95 -9.03 7.95
CA GLY A 82 8.76 -10.22 8.16
C GLY A 82 8.06 -11.27 9.00
N HIS A 83 6.97 -10.90 9.66
CA HIS A 83 6.24 -11.79 10.56
C HIS A 83 4.74 -11.75 10.27
N GLY A 84 4.37 -11.57 9.01
CA GLY A 84 2.98 -11.49 8.63
C GLY A 84 2.30 -12.84 8.68
N THR A 85 1.03 -12.82 9.07
CA THR A 85 0.17 -13.99 9.01
C THR A 85 -0.92 -13.72 7.98
N ILE A 86 -1.69 -14.77 7.65
CA ILE A 86 -2.83 -14.60 6.76
C ILE A 86 -3.81 -13.56 7.35
N ASP A 87 -4.02 -13.61 8.66
CA ASP A 87 -4.92 -12.67 9.34
C ASP A 87 -4.44 -11.23 9.18
N THR A 88 -3.13 -11.00 9.30
CA THR A 88 -2.54 -9.69 9.13
C THR A 88 -2.74 -9.17 7.71
N ALA A 89 -2.52 -10.03 6.72
CA ALA A 89 -2.69 -9.67 5.32
C ALA A 89 -4.16 -9.34 5.02
N VAL A 90 -5.09 -10.12 5.58
CA VAL A 90 -6.52 -9.88 5.41
C VAL A 90 -6.91 -8.55 6.01
N GLU A 91 -6.43 -8.27 7.22
CA GLU A 91 -6.73 -7.00 7.88
C GLU A 91 -6.18 -5.81 7.09
N ALA A 92 -4.96 -5.91 6.60
CA ALA A 92 -4.37 -4.84 5.79
C ALA A 92 -5.20 -4.57 4.53
N THR A 93 -5.61 -5.63 3.84
CA THR A 93 -6.44 -5.50 2.66
C THR A 93 -7.79 -4.87 2.97
N LYS A 94 -8.38 -5.27 4.10
CA LYS A 94 -9.66 -4.74 4.55
C LYS A 94 -9.58 -3.22 4.78
N HIS A 95 -8.42 -2.72 5.19
CA HIS A 95 -8.23 -1.30 5.46
C HIS A 95 -7.62 -0.53 4.29
N GLY A 96 -7.56 -1.16 3.12
CA GLY A 96 -7.23 -0.47 1.90
C GLY A 96 -5.85 -0.72 1.32
N ALA A 97 -5.08 -1.66 1.88
CA ALA A 97 -3.80 -2.02 1.28
C ALA A 97 -4.06 -2.73 -0.05
N MET A 98 -3.27 -2.36 -1.05
CA MET A 98 -3.39 -2.93 -2.38
C MET A 98 -2.73 -4.29 -2.48
N ALA A 99 -1.63 -4.48 -1.76
CA ALA A 99 -0.85 -5.71 -1.81
C ALA A 99 -0.09 -5.88 -0.50
N PHE A 100 0.41 -7.09 -0.30
CA PHE A 100 1.16 -7.45 0.90
C PHE A 100 2.39 -8.23 0.45
N LEU A 101 3.58 -7.77 0.85
CA LEU A 101 4.84 -8.43 0.54
C LEU A 101 5.46 -8.97 1.81
N GLU A 102 5.83 -10.24 1.80
CA GLU A 102 6.47 -10.89 2.92
C GLU A 102 7.99 -10.78 2.79
N LYS A 103 8.65 -10.38 3.86
CA LYS A 103 10.12 -10.30 3.89
C LYS A 103 10.71 -11.71 4.09
N PRO A 104 11.81 -12.04 3.47
CA PRO A 104 12.63 -11.20 2.59
C PRO A 104 11.95 -10.99 1.24
N ILE A 105 11.92 -9.74 0.80
CA ILE A 105 11.23 -9.39 -0.44
C ILE A 105 12.19 -9.60 -1.60
N THR A 106 11.78 -10.41 -2.58
CA THR A 106 12.60 -10.61 -3.77
C THR A 106 12.46 -9.41 -4.69
N LEU A 107 13.52 -9.12 -5.44
CA LEU A 107 13.51 -8.04 -6.41
C LEU A 107 12.36 -8.18 -7.38
N GLN A 108 12.13 -9.38 -7.89
CA GLN A 108 11.08 -9.64 -8.87
C GLN A 108 9.69 -9.33 -8.31
N LYS A 109 9.41 -9.78 -7.09
CA LYS A 109 8.11 -9.52 -6.46
C LYS A 109 7.90 -8.03 -6.19
N LEU A 110 8.96 -7.36 -5.72
CA LEU A 110 8.90 -5.92 -5.45
C LEU A 110 8.58 -5.15 -6.72
N LEU A 111 9.34 -5.38 -7.79
CA LEU A 111 9.16 -4.64 -9.03
C LEU A 111 7.79 -4.89 -9.64
N ARG A 112 7.31 -6.13 -9.57
CA ARG A 112 5.98 -6.47 -10.09
C ARG A 112 4.88 -5.74 -9.31
N ALA A 113 4.98 -5.75 -7.97
CA ALA A 113 3.98 -5.10 -7.13
C ALA A 113 3.96 -3.59 -7.36
N VAL A 114 5.14 -2.98 -7.46
CA VAL A 114 5.26 -1.55 -7.74
C VAL A 114 4.67 -1.21 -9.10
N GLU A 115 5.00 -1.99 -10.11
CA GLU A 115 4.51 -1.76 -11.45
C GLU A 115 2.99 -1.85 -11.50
N GLN A 116 2.41 -2.86 -10.87
CA GLN A 116 0.96 -3.03 -10.82
C GLN A 116 0.29 -1.88 -10.07
N ALA A 117 0.89 -1.44 -8.98
CA ALA A 117 0.34 -0.35 -8.18
C ALA A 117 0.32 0.96 -8.95
N LEU A 118 1.36 1.23 -9.73
CA LEU A 118 1.47 2.48 -10.47
C LEU A 118 0.69 2.45 -11.79
N ALA A 119 0.42 1.26 -12.32
CA ALA A 119 -0.24 1.13 -13.62
C ALA A 119 -1.73 1.48 -13.56
N LYS A 120 -2.38 1.29 -12.41
CA LYS A 120 -3.85 1.40 -12.33
C LYS A 120 -4.36 2.20 -11.13
N PRO A 121 -3.75 3.33 -10.80
CA PRO A 121 -4.21 4.08 -9.63
C PRO A 121 -5.64 4.61 -9.77
N SER A 122 -6.02 5.07 -10.97
CA SER A 122 -7.36 5.61 -11.21
C SER A 122 -8.43 4.53 -11.13
N GLN A 123 -8.16 3.36 -11.67
CA GLN A 123 -9.09 2.25 -11.61
C GLN A 123 -9.32 1.79 -10.19
N ARG A 124 -8.27 1.78 -9.39
CA ARG A 124 -8.37 1.36 -8.01
C ARG A 124 -9.24 2.33 -7.21
N ILE A 125 -9.05 3.62 -7.42
CA ILE A 125 -9.85 4.63 -6.74
C ILE A 125 -11.32 4.52 -7.16
N ALA A 126 -11.57 4.34 -8.45
CA ALA A 126 -12.92 4.17 -8.96
C ALA A 126 -13.58 2.93 -8.38
N ALA A 127 -12.86 1.83 -8.29
CA ALA A 127 -13.37 0.60 -7.71
C ALA A 127 -13.70 0.78 -6.22
N ALA A 128 -12.86 1.49 -5.49
CA ALA A 128 -13.10 1.75 -4.08
C ALA A 128 -14.35 2.60 -3.86
N VAL A 129 -14.58 3.56 -4.71
CA VAL A 129 -15.76 4.42 -4.63
C VAL A 129 -17.03 3.65 -5.00
N ALA A 130 -16.97 2.88 -6.08
CA ALA A 130 -18.12 2.11 -6.57
C ALA A 130 -18.48 0.98 -5.62
N GLY A 131 -17.55 0.42 -5.07
CA GLY A 131 -17.76 -0.73 -4.20
C GLY A 131 -18.16 -0.43 -2.80
N HIS A 132 -18.29 0.15 -3.14
CA HIS A 132 -18.56 -0.19 -2.36
C HIS A 132 -19.55 -0.73 -2.82
N ARG A 133 -20.00 -0.86 -3.80
CA ARG A 133 -20.80 -1.64 -4.28
C ARG A 133 -20.58 -2.94 -4.55
N ALA A 134 -20.36 -2.73 -5.03
CA ALA A 134 -19.81 -3.55 -5.10
C ALA A 134 -19.32 -4.13 -5.21
N ASP A 135 -19.70 -4.26 -5.33
CA ASP A 135 -18.91 -4.84 -5.26
C ASP A 135 -18.68 -5.29 -5.36
N MET A 136 -19.30 -5.34 -5.98
CA MET A 136 -19.02 -5.76 -6.08
C MET A 136 -18.80 -6.41 -6.21
N PRO A 137 -19.12 -6.65 -6.52
CA PRO A 137 -18.83 -7.28 -6.62
C PRO A 137 -18.67 -7.80 -6.68
N ASN A 138 -19.38 -7.96 -7.14
CA ASN A 138 -19.00 -8.45 -7.14
C ASN A 138 -18.75 -8.82 -6.78
N TYR A 139 -19.32 -9.22 -6.84
CA TYR A 139 -18.91 -9.46 -6.45
C TYR A 139 -19.33 -9.68 -6.43
N ALA A 140 -19.65 -10.19 -6.77
CA ALA A 140 -19.73 -10.18 -6.56
C ALA A 140 -20.13 -10.13 -6.77
N GLU A 141 -20.53 -10.01 -7.38
CA GLU A 141 -20.54 -9.87 -7.47
C GLU A 141 -20.63 -9.90 -7.29
N ALA A 142 -21.72 -10.65 -7.85
CA ALA A 142 -21.54 -10.55 -7.48
C ALA A 142 -21.77 -10.46 -7.44
N SER A 143 -22.68 -10.80 -7.98
CA SER A 143 -22.57 -10.59 -7.64
C SER A 143 -22.82 -10.28 -7.89
N SER A 144 -23.66 -10.66 -8.51
CA SER A 144 -23.52 -10.26 -8.40
C SER A 144 -23.70 -9.94 -8.78
N PRO A 145 -24.48 -10.22 -9.43
CA PRO A 145 -24.21 -9.82 -9.47
C PRO A 145 -24.01 -9.45 -9.64
N GLY A 146 -25.03 -9.83 -10.32
CA GLY A 146 -24.46 -9.50 -9.96
C GLY A 146 -23.97 -9.14 -10.15
N ALA A 147 -24.55 -9.76 -10.45
CA ALA A 147 -23.70 -9.40 -10.11
C ALA A 147 -23.17 -9.03 -10.22
N SER A 148 -24.04 -9.34 -10.78
CA SER A 148 -23.11 -8.99 -10.45
C SER A 148 -22.64 -8.47 -10.49
N VAL A 149 -23.41 -8.86 -10.98
CA VAL A 149 -22.52 -8.34 -10.61
C VAL A 149 -21.98 -7.87 -10.51
N GLY A 150 -22.70 -8.49 -11.08
CA GLY A 150 -21.93 -8.21 -10.41
C GLY A 150 -21.56 -7.72 -10.59
N LEU A 151 -22.30 -7.94 -10.97
CA LEU A 151 -21.64 -7.49 -10.61
C LEU A 151 -21.42 -6.98 -10.56
#